data_361eb3a3a9e7737ed13c562a75289040
#
_entry.id   361eb3a3a9e7737ed13c562a75289040
#
_cell.length_a   1.000
_cell.length_b   1.000
_cell.length_c   1.000
_cell.angle_alpha   90.00
_cell.angle_beta   90.00
_cell.angle_gamma   90.00
#
_symmetry.space_group_name_H-M   'P 1'
#
loop_
_entity.id
_entity.type
_entity.pdbx_description
1 polymer ?
#
loop_
_entity_poly.entity_id
_entity_poly.type
_entity_poly.pdbx_seq_one_letter_code
_entity_poly.pdbx_strand_id
1 'polypeptide(L)'
;MNNKVSLGWLLAGALVATNAMAEQYDFEVELAYGRSQFDGSQTITTQGGTIFNSTESDSDDLGLIGSWYFAGLSDDKGPRARAVFVDRASSFSFGYLRSEQSTSTFITSDDPAFTFPAVVPEFESSGNTYSADIRYVHKSSGWFGQAGLLSANTTLSGFVSNSVDATGWSLGVGKYLFDMTALSLDFSEVDVDGGGSATVTAVSLTHLGNLGSSWQYAIDVAYSRADADFGTEIDTWAAALAFYPTRDFEFGIAYEDVSNNSSAFIDLSTTGVEGFASWHVTPKVRLAARYRVDDPDYLGNVSIGGSPTVSDADQSSFGISAAIRF
;
A
#
# COMPACT_ATOMS: atom_id res chain seq x y z
N MET A 1 16.95 16.02 -19.01
CA MET A 1 17.07 17.21 -18.11
C MET A 1 16.48 16.80 -16.78
N ASN A 2 17.32 16.51 -15.79
CA ASN A 2 16.91 15.98 -14.48
C ASN A 2 16.19 17.07 -13.66
N ASN A 3 14.86 17.05 -13.65
CA ASN A 3 14.07 17.85 -12.70
C ASN A 3 14.01 17.11 -11.35
N LYS A 4 15.12 17.12 -10.62
CA LYS A 4 15.10 16.81 -9.20
C LYS A 4 14.44 18.00 -8.51
N VAL A 5 13.12 17.95 -8.33
CA VAL A 5 12.42 18.83 -7.39
C VAL A 5 12.99 18.53 -6.02
N SER A 6 13.79 19.42 -5.49
CA SER A 6 14.44 19.16 -4.20
C SER A 6 13.37 19.20 -3.10
N LEU A 7 13.15 18.06 -2.47
CA LEU A 7 12.29 17.87 -1.29
C LEU A 7 12.56 18.92 -0.19
N GLY A 8 13.74 19.54 -0.20
CA GLY A 8 14.15 20.57 0.73
C GLY A 8 13.32 21.86 0.71
N TRP A 9 12.72 22.26 -0.41
CA TRP A 9 11.88 23.46 -0.50
C TRP A 9 10.47 23.25 0.06
N LEU A 10 9.95 22.03 -0.03
CA LEU A 10 8.65 21.68 0.58
C LEU A 10 8.75 21.57 2.10
N LEU A 11 9.86 21.07 2.63
CA LEU A 11 10.11 21.04 4.08
C LEU A 11 10.37 22.44 4.68
N ALA A 12 10.98 23.35 3.94
CA ALA A 12 11.23 24.72 4.41
C ALA A 12 9.94 25.57 4.53
N GLY A 13 8.93 25.31 3.70
CA GLY A 13 7.62 25.96 3.79
C GLY A 13 6.78 25.55 5.00
N ALA A 14 6.98 24.33 5.50
CA ALA A 14 6.22 23.76 6.61
C ALA A 14 6.65 24.26 8.01
N LEU A 15 7.84 24.81 8.15
CA LEU A 15 8.44 25.19 9.43
C LEU A 15 7.97 26.56 10.01
N VAL A 16 7.08 27.29 9.34
CA VAL A 16 6.69 28.66 9.76
C VAL A 16 5.42 28.73 10.61
N ALA A 17 4.74 27.62 10.90
CA ALA A 17 3.50 27.65 11.66
C ALA A 17 3.71 27.25 13.13
N THR A 18 4.16 28.18 13.97
CA THR A 18 4.21 27.98 15.43
C THR A 18 3.11 28.76 16.11
N ASN A 19 2.18 28.05 16.80
CA ASN A 19 1.63 28.44 18.10
C ASN A 19 0.76 27.28 18.65
N ALA A 20 1.13 26.79 19.84
CA ALA A 20 0.52 25.63 20.46
C ALA A 20 -0.69 26.09 21.29
N MET A 21 -1.89 25.87 20.78
CA MET A 21 -3.11 25.66 21.54
C MET A 21 -3.73 24.35 21.05
N ALA A 22 -4.57 23.65 21.84
CA ALA A 22 -5.36 22.56 21.35
C ALA A 22 -6.17 23.06 20.15
N GLU A 23 -5.68 22.75 18.96
CA GLU A 23 -6.24 23.28 17.74
C GLU A 23 -7.17 22.25 17.13
N GLN A 24 -8.28 22.72 16.65
CA GLN A 24 -9.19 21.97 15.82
C GLN A 24 -8.72 22.16 14.39
N TYR A 25 -8.48 21.06 13.68
CA TYR A 25 -8.06 21.08 12.27
C TYR A 25 -9.21 20.67 11.39
N ASP A 26 -9.47 21.45 10.35
CA ASP A 26 -10.50 21.16 9.36
C ASP A 26 -9.92 20.46 8.13
N PHE A 27 -8.61 20.58 7.91
CA PHE A 27 -7.96 20.10 6.70
C PHE A 27 -6.54 19.57 6.97
N GLU A 28 -6.17 18.48 6.26
CA GLU A 28 -4.81 17.92 6.23
C GLU A 28 -4.37 17.69 4.79
N VAL A 29 -3.13 18.04 4.46
CA VAL A 29 -2.48 17.68 3.20
C VAL A 29 -1.25 16.87 3.52
N GLU A 30 -1.11 15.73 2.84
CA GLU A 30 0.04 14.84 2.93
C GLU A 30 0.70 14.67 1.57
N LEU A 31 2.02 14.79 1.53
CA LEU A 31 2.86 14.42 0.40
C LEU A 31 3.66 13.19 0.79
N ALA A 32 3.66 12.17 -0.04
CA ALA A 32 4.37 10.91 0.16
C ALA A 32 5.29 10.61 -1.03
N TYR A 33 6.42 10.00 -0.73
CA TYR A 33 7.33 9.41 -1.71
C TYR A 33 7.68 8.00 -1.29
N GLY A 34 7.66 7.08 -2.23
CA GLY A 34 8.05 5.68 -2.05
C GLY A 34 9.01 5.22 -3.12
N ARG A 35 9.81 4.24 -2.80
CA ARG A 35 10.61 3.48 -3.76
C ARG A 35 10.57 2.02 -3.39
N SER A 36 10.40 1.14 -4.38
CA SER A 36 10.53 -0.30 -4.21
C SER A 36 11.55 -0.89 -5.18
N GLN A 37 12.16 -1.98 -4.76
CA GLN A 37 13.10 -2.77 -5.55
C GLN A 37 12.69 -4.23 -5.45
N PHE A 38 12.73 -4.92 -6.58
CA PHE A 38 12.46 -6.35 -6.69
C PHE A 38 13.59 -7.00 -7.47
N ASP A 39 14.17 -8.05 -6.91
CA ASP A 39 15.17 -8.89 -7.52
C ASP A 39 14.64 -10.33 -7.52
N GLY A 40 14.48 -10.92 -8.70
CA GLY A 40 13.97 -12.28 -8.84
C GLY A 40 14.82 -13.12 -9.77
N SER A 41 15.00 -14.40 -9.45
CA SER A 41 15.68 -15.34 -10.31
C SER A 41 14.95 -16.67 -10.40
N GLN A 42 14.94 -17.25 -11.59
CA GLN A 42 14.31 -18.53 -11.85
C GLN A 42 15.23 -19.43 -12.66
N THR A 43 15.32 -20.68 -12.28
CA THR A 43 16.09 -21.70 -13.01
C THR A 43 15.15 -22.79 -13.46
N ILE A 44 15.09 -23.02 -14.79
CA ILE A 44 14.27 -24.06 -15.42
C ILE A 44 15.21 -25.12 -16.00
N THR A 45 15.15 -26.34 -15.50
CA THR A 45 15.92 -27.47 -16.04
C THR A 45 15.08 -28.24 -17.04
N THR A 46 15.54 -28.31 -18.27
CA THR A 46 14.93 -29.09 -19.37
C THR A 46 15.74 -30.36 -19.66
N GLN A 47 15.26 -31.24 -20.53
CA GLN A 47 16.04 -32.40 -20.98
C GLN A 47 17.29 -32.02 -21.78
N GLY A 48 17.35 -30.83 -22.34
CA GLY A 48 18.45 -30.34 -23.18
C GLY A 48 19.45 -29.48 -22.46
N GLY A 49 19.09 -28.92 -21.26
CA GLY A 49 19.95 -28.00 -20.52
C GLY A 49 19.16 -27.18 -19.51
N THR A 50 19.75 -26.08 -19.07
CA THR A 50 19.20 -25.19 -18.06
C THR A 50 18.94 -23.81 -18.67
N ILE A 51 17.79 -23.23 -18.37
CA ILE A 51 17.43 -21.85 -18.66
C ILE A 51 17.49 -21.08 -17.34
N PHE A 52 18.25 -20.02 -17.31
CA PHE A 52 18.31 -19.10 -16.18
C PHE A 52 17.66 -17.77 -16.57
N ASN A 53 16.73 -17.30 -15.75
CA ASN A 53 16.04 -16.03 -15.89
C ASN A 53 16.29 -15.19 -14.64
N SER A 54 16.70 -13.92 -14.81
CA SER A 54 16.83 -12.94 -13.74
C SER A 54 16.02 -11.70 -14.10
N THR A 55 15.25 -11.21 -13.15
CA THR A 55 14.41 -10.02 -13.33
C THR A 55 14.72 -9.04 -12.21
N GLU A 56 15.03 -7.80 -12.58
CA GLU A 56 15.20 -6.68 -11.68
C GLU A 56 14.12 -5.64 -11.98
N SER A 57 13.49 -5.09 -10.94
CA SER A 57 12.49 -4.04 -11.10
C SER A 57 12.66 -2.96 -10.04
N ASP A 58 12.69 -1.72 -10.48
CA ASP A 58 12.67 -0.53 -9.64
C ASP A 58 11.37 0.23 -9.84
N SER A 59 10.77 0.75 -8.77
CA SER A 59 9.60 1.62 -8.85
C SER A 59 9.75 2.84 -7.94
N ASP A 60 9.30 3.98 -8.45
CA ASP A 60 9.23 5.24 -7.73
C ASP A 60 7.78 5.73 -7.70
N ASP A 61 7.28 6.07 -6.50
CA ASP A 61 5.92 6.51 -6.25
C ASP A 61 5.90 7.92 -5.66
N LEU A 62 5.00 8.78 -6.16
CA LEU A 62 4.73 10.10 -5.61
C LEU A 62 3.23 10.24 -5.32
N GLY A 63 2.88 10.46 -4.06
CA GLY A 63 1.50 10.57 -3.59
C GLY A 63 1.18 11.96 -3.02
N LEU A 64 -0.05 12.41 -3.25
CA LEU A 64 -0.64 13.59 -2.62
C LEU A 64 -2.02 13.22 -2.10
N ILE A 65 -2.28 13.49 -0.82
CA ILE A 65 -3.58 13.25 -0.19
C ILE A 65 -4.06 14.52 0.47
N GLY A 66 -5.31 14.92 0.22
CA GLY A 66 -6.01 15.97 0.92
C GLY A 66 -7.18 15.40 1.71
N SER A 67 -7.33 15.74 2.98
CA SER A 67 -8.44 15.29 3.83
C SER A 67 -9.14 16.47 4.49
N TRP A 68 -10.45 16.51 4.40
CA TRP A 68 -11.30 17.50 5.04
C TRP A 68 -12.16 16.83 6.12
N TYR A 69 -12.14 17.38 7.34
CA TYR A 69 -12.86 16.88 8.50
C TYR A 69 -14.09 17.75 8.78
N PHE A 70 -15.31 17.22 8.64
CA PHE A 70 -16.57 17.98 8.63
C PHE A 70 -16.89 18.73 9.94
N ALA A 71 -16.37 18.26 11.05
CA ALA A 71 -16.58 18.88 12.36
C ALA A 71 -15.27 19.28 13.03
N GLY A 72 -14.20 19.37 12.21
CA GLY A 72 -12.85 19.50 12.68
C GLY A 72 -12.32 18.24 13.37
N LEU A 73 -11.02 18.15 13.48
CA LEU A 73 -10.27 17.08 14.12
C LEU A 73 -9.62 17.62 15.38
N SER A 74 -10.00 17.09 16.57
CA SER A 74 -9.32 17.40 17.82
C SER A 74 -8.20 16.39 18.05
N ASP A 75 -7.02 16.86 18.43
CA ASP A 75 -5.88 16.02 18.74
C ASP A 75 -5.60 15.86 20.25
N ASP A 76 -6.52 16.32 21.12
CA ASP A 76 -6.30 16.39 22.56
C ASP A 76 -6.57 15.08 23.33
N LYS A 77 -7.22 14.10 22.71
CA LYS A 77 -7.73 12.89 23.38
C LYS A 77 -6.83 11.66 23.31
N GLY A 78 -5.79 11.66 22.51
CA GLY A 78 -4.95 10.46 22.30
C GLY A 78 -3.73 10.73 21.45
N PRO A 79 -3.11 9.68 20.85
CA PRO A 79 -2.01 9.86 19.92
C PRO A 79 -2.46 10.67 18.69
N ARG A 80 -1.67 11.65 18.29
CA ARG A 80 -1.99 12.49 17.12
C ARG A 80 -2.09 11.71 15.82
N ALA A 81 -1.30 10.66 15.67
CA ALA A 81 -1.39 9.75 14.52
C ALA A 81 -2.74 9.02 14.43
N ARG A 82 -3.46 8.87 15.55
CA ARG A 82 -4.77 8.21 15.64
C ARG A 82 -5.92 9.18 15.91
N ALA A 83 -5.71 10.48 15.73
CA ALA A 83 -6.71 11.51 16.07
C ALA A 83 -8.05 11.28 15.32
N VAL A 84 -8.02 10.90 14.04
CA VAL A 84 -9.21 10.57 13.23
C VAL A 84 -10.03 9.44 13.85
N PHE A 85 -9.36 8.41 14.34
CA PHE A 85 -9.99 7.27 15.00
C PHE A 85 -10.56 7.65 16.38
N VAL A 86 -9.74 8.30 17.22
CA VAL A 86 -10.11 8.67 18.60
C VAL A 86 -11.24 9.69 18.64
N ASP A 87 -11.21 10.67 17.75
CA ASP A 87 -12.26 11.70 17.68
C ASP A 87 -13.49 11.26 16.88
N ARG A 88 -13.45 10.06 16.31
CA ARG A 88 -14.54 9.52 15.47
C ARG A 88 -14.92 10.54 14.38
N ALA A 89 -13.91 11.00 13.65
CA ALA A 89 -14.10 12.07 12.69
C ALA A 89 -14.80 11.58 11.43
N SER A 90 -15.74 12.39 10.94
CA SER A 90 -16.28 12.27 9.59
C SER A 90 -15.41 13.07 8.65
N SER A 91 -15.09 12.54 7.47
CA SER A 91 -14.14 13.14 6.55
C SER A 91 -14.49 12.89 5.09
N PHE A 92 -13.96 13.74 4.23
CA PHE A 92 -13.81 13.52 2.81
C PHE A 92 -12.33 13.58 2.48
N SER A 93 -11.83 12.64 1.68
CA SER A 93 -10.43 12.61 1.25
C SER A 93 -10.36 12.51 -0.27
N PHE A 94 -9.33 13.12 -0.83
CA PHE A 94 -8.97 13.00 -2.23
C PHE A 94 -7.50 12.61 -2.31
N GLY A 95 -7.19 11.61 -3.14
CA GLY A 95 -5.84 11.09 -3.35
C GLY A 95 -5.41 11.18 -4.80
N TYR A 96 -4.12 11.44 -5.01
CA TYR A 96 -3.41 11.29 -6.28
C TYR A 96 -2.13 10.53 -6.04
N LEU A 97 -1.87 9.50 -6.84
CA LEU A 97 -0.63 8.74 -6.86
C LEU A 97 -0.10 8.68 -8.28
N ARG A 98 1.18 8.97 -8.46
CA ARG A 98 1.94 8.70 -9.67
C ARG A 98 2.96 7.62 -9.37
N SER A 99 2.98 6.57 -10.18
CA SER A 99 3.92 5.46 -10.12
C SER A 99 4.71 5.36 -11.41
N GLU A 100 6.01 5.14 -11.31
CA GLU A 100 6.90 4.88 -12.44
C GLU A 100 7.71 3.63 -12.10
N GLN A 101 7.71 2.64 -12.98
CA GLN A 101 8.41 1.37 -12.79
C GLN A 101 9.25 1.05 -14.03
N SER A 102 10.46 0.56 -13.82
CA SER A 102 11.27 -0.05 -14.85
C SER A 102 11.59 -1.50 -14.47
N THR A 103 11.53 -2.39 -15.46
CA THR A 103 11.80 -3.82 -15.27
C THR A 103 12.75 -4.29 -16.36
N SER A 104 13.88 -4.85 -15.96
CA SER A 104 14.84 -5.50 -16.84
C SER A 104 14.84 -7.01 -16.61
N THR A 105 14.89 -7.78 -17.71
CA THR A 105 14.93 -9.23 -17.65
C THR A 105 16.11 -9.74 -18.45
N PHE A 106 16.89 -10.61 -17.84
CA PHE A 106 18.04 -11.26 -18.48
C PHE A 106 17.80 -12.78 -18.53
N ILE A 107 17.88 -13.35 -19.73
CA ILE A 107 17.67 -14.78 -19.96
C ILE A 107 18.94 -15.39 -20.56
N THR A 108 19.45 -16.44 -19.93
CA THR A 108 20.52 -17.28 -20.46
C THR A 108 20.10 -18.73 -20.52
N SER A 109 20.66 -19.48 -21.47
CA SER A 109 20.44 -20.92 -21.58
C SER A 109 21.72 -21.61 -22.02
N ASP A 110 21.99 -22.76 -21.42
CA ASP A 110 23.01 -23.70 -21.88
C ASP A 110 22.41 -24.81 -22.77
N ASP A 111 21.09 -24.81 -22.97
CA ASP A 111 20.40 -25.69 -23.90
C ASP A 111 20.59 -25.21 -25.35
N PRO A 112 21.28 -25.99 -26.23
CA PRO A 112 21.51 -25.58 -27.61
C PRO A 112 20.24 -25.47 -28.46
N ALA A 113 19.11 -26.00 -28.00
CA ALA A 113 17.82 -25.88 -28.67
C ALA A 113 17.15 -24.52 -28.44
N PHE A 114 17.56 -23.78 -27.38
CA PHE A 114 17.03 -22.48 -27.03
C PHE A 114 18.06 -21.38 -27.28
N THR A 115 17.94 -20.69 -28.40
CA THR A 115 18.69 -19.47 -28.67
C THR A 115 17.82 -18.26 -28.35
N PHE A 116 17.89 -17.77 -27.11
CA PHE A 116 17.26 -16.52 -26.72
C PHE A 116 18.20 -15.33 -26.95
N PRO A 117 17.67 -14.14 -27.26
CA PRO A 117 18.48 -12.93 -27.17
C PRO A 117 18.94 -12.78 -25.71
N ALA A 118 20.22 -12.54 -25.52
CA ALA A 118 20.83 -12.44 -24.17
C ALA A 118 20.26 -11.29 -23.30
N VAL A 119 19.49 -10.37 -23.89
CA VAL A 119 18.86 -9.23 -23.21
C VAL A 119 17.45 -9.08 -23.77
N VAL A 120 16.47 -9.16 -22.87
CA VAL A 120 15.10 -8.76 -23.17
C VAL A 120 15.03 -7.24 -23.07
N PRO A 121 14.34 -6.53 -23.97
CA PRO A 121 14.16 -5.09 -23.83
C PRO A 121 13.57 -4.73 -22.47
N GLU A 122 14.04 -3.62 -21.91
CA GLU A 122 13.50 -3.04 -20.70
C GLU A 122 12.02 -2.71 -20.87
N PHE A 123 11.22 -3.06 -19.87
CA PHE A 123 9.82 -2.69 -19.80
C PHE A 123 9.68 -1.52 -18.84
N GLU A 124 9.04 -0.47 -19.29
CA GLU A 124 8.68 0.65 -18.45
C GLU A 124 7.17 0.70 -18.24
N SER A 125 6.73 0.99 -17.05
CA SER A 125 5.34 1.34 -16.80
C SER A 125 5.25 2.68 -16.08
N SER A 126 4.24 3.45 -16.40
CA SER A 126 3.91 4.68 -15.69
C SER A 126 2.41 4.78 -15.50
N GLY A 127 1.99 5.13 -14.30
CA GLY A 127 0.58 5.18 -13.96
C GLY A 127 0.22 6.40 -13.12
N ASN A 128 -1.05 6.79 -13.21
CA ASN A 128 -1.66 7.78 -12.35
C ASN A 128 -2.92 7.17 -11.75
N THR A 129 -3.09 7.33 -10.43
CA THR A 129 -4.27 6.88 -9.71
C THR A 129 -4.90 8.07 -8.99
N TYR A 130 -6.20 8.19 -9.10
CA TYR A 130 -7.03 9.18 -8.41
C TYR A 130 -8.00 8.44 -7.52
N SER A 131 -8.17 8.91 -6.28
CA SER A 131 -9.17 8.38 -5.36
C SER A 131 -9.97 9.51 -4.73
N ALA A 132 -11.22 9.19 -4.35
CA ALA A 132 -12.06 10.08 -3.56
C ALA A 132 -12.85 9.22 -2.58
N ASP A 133 -12.78 9.55 -1.29
CA ASP A 133 -13.37 8.77 -0.21
C ASP A 133 -14.17 9.68 0.72
N ILE A 134 -15.32 9.20 1.16
CA ILE A 134 -16.13 9.85 2.19
C ILE A 134 -16.37 8.86 3.34
N ARG A 135 -16.18 9.33 4.56
CA ARG A 135 -16.51 8.61 5.77
C ARG A 135 -17.45 9.45 6.63
N TYR A 136 -18.57 8.88 7.03
CA TYR A 136 -19.50 9.49 7.97
C TYR A 136 -19.58 8.67 9.25
N VAL A 137 -19.41 9.32 10.41
CA VAL A 137 -19.49 8.69 11.74
C VAL A 137 -20.64 9.31 12.52
N HIS A 138 -21.60 8.47 12.92
CA HIS A 138 -22.65 8.86 13.83
C HIS A 138 -22.18 8.68 15.27
N LYS A 139 -21.62 9.76 15.86
CA LYS A 139 -20.88 9.73 17.14
C LYS A 139 -21.67 9.11 18.30
N SER A 140 -23.00 9.33 18.38
CA SER A 140 -23.81 8.85 19.50
C SER A 140 -24.06 7.34 19.50
N SER A 141 -24.17 6.71 18.32
CA SER A 141 -24.38 5.25 18.20
C SER A 141 -23.08 4.49 17.95
N GLY A 142 -22.02 5.20 17.56
CA GLY A 142 -20.75 4.61 17.15
C GLY A 142 -20.77 3.93 15.79
N TRP A 143 -21.87 3.97 15.04
CA TRP A 143 -21.89 3.47 13.67
C TRP A 143 -21.18 4.43 12.70
N PHE A 144 -20.51 3.88 11.70
CA PHE A 144 -19.96 4.64 10.59
C PHE A 144 -20.20 3.94 9.26
N GLY A 145 -20.26 4.74 8.20
CA GLY A 145 -20.28 4.27 6.81
C GLY A 145 -19.18 4.96 6.03
N GLN A 146 -18.68 4.30 5.01
CA GLN A 146 -17.68 4.85 4.08
C GLN A 146 -18.02 4.46 2.65
N ALA A 147 -17.65 5.32 1.70
CA ALA A 147 -17.77 5.08 0.28
C ALA A 147 -16.58 5.69 -0.43
N GLY A 148 -16.10 5.03 -1.48
CA GLY A 148 -14.95 5.47 -2.25
C GLY A 148 -15.13 5.27 -3.74
N LEU A 149 -14.38 6.04 -4.51
CA LEU A 149 -14.20 5.92 -5.94
C LEU A 149 -12.73 5.91 -6.28
N LEU A 150 -12.35 5.13 -7.29
CA LEU A 150 -10.99 5.00 -7.80
C LEU A 150 -11.00 5.11 -9.32
N SER A 151 -9.99 5.77 -9.87
CA SER A 151 -9.68 5.75 -11.30
C SER A 151 -8.18 5.68 -11.48
N ALA A 152 -7.70 4.75 -12.29
CA ALA A 152 -6.29 4.59 -12.58
C ALA A 152 -6.09 4.49 -14.10
N ASN A 153 -4.95 4.99 -14.55
CA ASN A 153 -4.47 4.84 -15.92
C ASN A 153 -3.01 4.40 -15.85
N THR A 154 -2.67 3.32 -16.53
CA THR A 154 -1.30 2.79 -16.59
C THR A 154 -0.90 2.62 -18.04
N THR A 155 0.25 3.16 -18.42
CA THR A 155 0.87 2.99 -19.73
C THR A 155 2.04 2.03 -19.58
N LEU A 156 2.05 0.97 -20.38
CA LEU A 156 3.12 -0.01 -20.50
C LEU A 156 3.89 0.28 -21.78
N SER A 157 5.22 0.32 -21.71
CA SER A 157 6.12 0.48 -22.84
C SER A 157 7.16 -0.63 -22.84
N GLY A 158 7.55 -1.08 -24.03
CA GLY A 158 8.47 -2.20 -24.27
C GLY A 158 8.37 -2.66 -25.71
N PHE A 159 8.15 -3.94 -25.98
CA PHE A 159 7.92 -4.45 -27.35
C PHE A 159 6.63 -3.90 -27.98
N VAL A 160 5.63 -3.62 -27.17
CA VAL A 160 4.35 -3.03 -27.57
C VAL A 160 3.97 -1.99 -26.51
N SER A 161 3.58 -0.81 -26.95
CA SER A 161 3.01 0.20 -26.04
C SER A 161 1.50 -0.05 -25.93
N ASN A 162 1.01 -0.17 -24.71
CA ASN A 162 -0.40 -0.33 -24.40
C ASN A 162 -0.77 0.54 -23.20
N SER A 163 -2.02 1.03 -23.15
CA SER A 163 -2.57 1.69 -21.98
C SER A 163 -3.71 0.86 -21.41
N VAL A 164 -3.79 0.81 -20.11
CA VAL A 164 -4.84 0.12 -19.36
C VAL A 164 -5.48 1.12 -18.41
N ASP A 165 -6.79 1.27 -18.50
CA ASP A 165 -7.59 2.07 -17.60
C ASP A 165 -8.31 1.16 -16.60
N ALA A 166 -8.42 1.60 -15.36
CA ALA A 166 -9.18 0.91 -14.33
C ALA A 166 -10.06 1.91 -13.57
N THR A 167 -11.26 1.48 -13.23
CA THR A 167 -12.19 2.24 -12.39
C THR A 167 -12.72 1.34 -11.28
N GLY A 168 -12.99 1.92 -10.12
CA GLY A 168 -13.50 1.14 -8.99
C GLY A 168 -14.34 1.95 -8.05
N TRP A 169 -15.09 1.23 -7.21
CA TRP A 169 -15.86 1.80 -6.13
C TRP A 169 -15.75 0.94 -4.87
N SER A 170 -15.99 1.54 -3.72
CA SER A 170 -16.02 0.84 -2.44
C SER A 170 -17.17 1.32 -1.56
N LEU A 171 -17.70 0.42 -0.75
CA LEU A 171 -18.66 0.70 0.31
C LEU A 171 -18.24 -0.04 1.57
N GLY A 172 -18.35 0.63 2.72
CA GLY A 172 -18.04 0.02 3.99
C GLY A 172 -19.00 0.45 5.08
N VAL A 173 -19.17 -0.40 6.07
CA VAL A 173 -19.92 -0.13 7.29
C VAL A 173 -19.14 -0.64 8.48
N GLY A 174 -19.16 0.10 9.59
CA GLY A 174 -18.51 -0.35 10.79
C GLY A 174 -19.13 0.25 12.04
N LYS A 175 -18.61 -0.20 13.18
CA LYS A 175 -19.09 0.22 14.48
C LYS A 175 -17.95 0.31 15.47
N TYR A 176 -17.93 1.39 16.23
CA TYR A 176 -17.17 1.47 17.47
C TYR A 176 -17.88 0.64 18.55
N LEU A 177 -17.29 -0.51 18.89
CA LEU A 177 -17.83 -1.44 19.89
C LEU A 177 -17.66 -0.88 21.30
N PHE A 178 -16.50 -0.23 21.51
CA PHE A 178 -16.11 0.49 22.71
C PHE A 178 -15.45 1.81 22.29
N ASP A 179 -15.07 2.65 23.24
CA ASP A 179 -14.48 3.95 22.89
C ASP A 179 -13.22 3.85 22.04
N MET A 180 -12.46 2.78 22.20
CA MET A 180 -11.16 2.58 21.57
C MET A 180 -11.08 1.31 20.70
N THR A 181 -12.23 0.75 20.29
CA THR A 181 -12.28 -0.46 19.46
C THR A 181 -13.30 -0.28 18.36
N ALA A 182 -12.93 -0.53 17.12
CA ALA A 182 -13.84 -0.51 15.99
C ALA A 182 -13.71 -1.76 15.14
N LEU A 183 -14.83 -2.21 14.59
CA LEU A 183 -14.93 -3.29 13.60
C LEU A 183 -15.54 -2.72 12.33
N SER A 184 -15.01 -3.07 11.16
CA SER A 184 -15.61 -2.75 9.86
C SER A 184 -15.74 -3.96 8.96
N LEU A 185 -16.66 -3.84 8.01
CA LEU A 185 -16.86 -4.70 6.86
C LEU A 185 -16.88 -3.81 5.63
N ASP A 186 -16.06 -4.12 4.65
CA ASP A 186 -15.87 -3.35 3.44
C ASP A 186 -16.05 -4.25 2.22
N PHE A 187 -16.63 -3.69 1.16
CA PHE A 187 -16.79 -4.31 -0.13
C PHE A 187 -16.31 -3.33 -1.20
N SER A 188 -15.57 -3.82 -2.19
CA SER A 188 -15.16 -3.01 -3.34
C SER A 188 -15.15 -3.83 -4.63
N GLU A 189 -15.25 -3.13 -5.74
CA GLU A 189 -15.16 -3.67 -7.09
C GLU A 189 -14.28 -2.77 -7.94
N VAL A 190 -13.41 -3.39 -8.73
CA VAL A 190 -12.54 -2.71 -9.69
C VAL A 190 -12.72 -3.37 -11.04
N ASP A 191 -13.02 -2.55 -12.05
CA ASP A 191 -13.10 -2.94 -13.46
C ASP A 191 -11.85 -2.46 -14.19
N VAL A 192 -11.25 -3.33 -15.00
CA VAL A 192 -10.07 -3.05 -15.82
C VAL A 192 -10.44 -3.15 -17.28
N ASP A 193 -10.25 -2.09 -18.05
CA ASP A 193 -10.58 -2.06 -19.47
C ASP A 193 -9.85 -3.16 -20.25
N GLY A 194 -10.62 -4.08 -20.82
CA GLY A 194 -10.10 -5.24 -21.55
C GLY A 194 -9.49 -6.35 -20.67
N GLY A 195 -9.50 -6.20 -19.35
CA GLY A 195 -8.84 -7.10 -18.40
C GLY A 195 -9.77 -7.88 -17.46
N GLY A 196 -11.05 -7.51 -17.39
CA GLY A 196 -12.00 -8.12 -16.45
C GLY A 196 -12.19 -7.34 -15.16
N SER A 197 -12.87 -7.93 -14.18
CA SER A 197 -13.19 -7.30 -12.90
C SER A 197 -12.65 -8.09 -11.71
N ALA A 198 -12.49 -7.40 -10.59
CA ALA A 198 -12.18 -8.01 -9.30
C ALA A 198 -13.08 -7.43 -8.20
N THR A 199 -13.61 -8.30 -7.35
CA THR A 199 -14.37 -7.92 -6.16
C THR A 199 -13.57 -8.23 -4.91
N VAL A 200 -13.59 -7.33 -3.92
CA VAL A 200 -12.89 -7.53 -2.65
C VAL A 200 -13.88 -7.39 -1.50
N THR A 201 -13.85 -8.35 -0.59
CA THR A 201 -14.55 -8.27 0.70
C THR A 201 -13.51 -8.24 1.81
N ALA A 202 -13.60 -7.29 2.72
CA ALA A 202 -12.67 -7.17 3.83
C ALA A 202 -13.39 -7.00 5.16
N VAL A 203 -12.76 -7.52 6.22
CA VAL A 203 -13.14 -7.27 7.61
C VAL A 203 -11.93 -6.74 8.36
N SER A 204 -12.10 -5.70 9.17
CA SER A 204 -11.01 -5.14 9.96
C SER A 204 -11.41 -4.84 11.40
N LEU A 205 -10.45 -5.00 12.30
CA LEU A 205 -10.54 -4.65 13.72
C LEU A 205 -9.41 -3.68 14.05
N THR A 206 -9.75 -2.53 14.63
CA THR A 206 -8.79 -1.57 15.19
C THR A 206 -9.04 -1.45 16.69
N HIS A 207 -7.99 -1.55 17.50
CA HIS A 207 -8.03 -1.34 18.95
C HIS A 207 -6.90 -0.41 19.38
N LEU A 208 -7.21 0.60 20.18
CA LEU A 208 -6.25 1.47 20.84
C LEU A 208 -6.35 1.25 22.36
N GLY A 209 -5.24 0.95 23.01
CA GLY A 209 -5.17 0.66 24.44
C GLY A 209 -4.10 1.47 25.16
N ASN A 210 -4.10 1.37 26.50
CA ASN A 210 -3.09 1.99 27.35
C ASN A 210 -2.13 0.94 27.87
N LEU A 211 -0.84 1.22 27.82
CA LEU A 211 0.23 0.42 28.41
C LEU A 211 0.83 1.17 29.61
N GLY A 212 0.28 0.90 30.78
CA GLY A 212 0.63 1.65 31.99
C GLY A 212 0.03 3.07 31.99
N SER A 213 0.73 4.03 32.60
CA SER A 213 0.21 5.39 32.80
C SER A 213 0.60 6.38 31.70
N SER A 214 1.55 6.05 30.84
CA SER A 214 2.15 7.02 29.90
C SER A 214 2.20 6.55 28.44
N TRP A 215 2.17 5.26 28.19
CA TRP A 215 2.25 4.72 26.83
C TRP A 215 0.89 4.26 26.35
N GLN A 216 0.66 4.41 25.04
CA GLN A 216 -0.49 3.81 24.37
C GLN A 216 0.01 2.83 23.30
N TYR A 217 -0.86 1.92 22.89
CA TYR A 217 -0.61 1.01 21.79
C TYR A 217 -1.84 0.90 20.90
N ALA A 218 -1.65 0.59 19.64
CA ALA A 218 -2.73 0.21 18.74
C ALA A 218 -2.45 -1.16 18.13
N ILE A 219 -3.53 -1.92 17.94
CA ILE A 219 -3.54 -3.18 17.21
C ILE A 219 -4.53 -3.03 16.09
N ASP A 220 -4.09 -3.28 14.86
CA ASP A 220 -4.92 -3.37 13.68
C ASP A 220 -4.81 -4.78 13.12
N VAL A 221 -5.94 -5.41 12.82
CA VAL A 221 -5.99 -6.73 12.16
C VAL A 221 -6.99 -6.65 11.04
N ALA A 222 -6.66 -7.16 9.89
CA ALA A 222 -7.55 -7.23 8.75
C ALA A 222 -7.44 -8.59 8.05
N TYR A 223 -8.54 -9.01 7.46
CA TYR A 223 -8.62 -10.09 6.49
C TYR A 223 -9.37 -9.59 5.29
N SER A 224 -8.88 -9.88 4.09
CA SER A 224 -9.60 -9.63 2.86
C SER A 224 -9.53 -10.82 1.93
N ARG A 225 -10.57 -10.95 1.11
CA ARG A 225 -10.64 -11.88 -0.01
C ARG A 225 -10.99 -11.13 -1.27
N ALA A 226 -10.18 -11.30 -2.28
CA ALA A 226 -10.41 -10.80 -3.61
C ALA A 226 -10.76 -11.97 -4.54
N ASP A 227 -11.85 -11.82 -5.27
CA ASP A 227 -12.27 -12.74 -6.33
C ASP A 227 -12.15 -12.00 -7.65
N ALA A 228 -11.25 -12.44 -8.52
CA ALA A 228 -11.04 -11.85 -9.84
C ALA A 228 -11.59 -12.76 -10.95
N ASP A 229 -11.91 -12.16 -12.09
CA ASP A 229 -12.24 -12.90 -13.29
C ASP A 229 -11.13 -13.90 -13.61
N PHE A 230 -11.47 -14.99 -14.31
CA PHE A 230 -10.62 -16.15 -14.59
C PHE A 230 -10.35 -17.09 -13.40
N GLY A 231 -11.09 -16.96 -12.29
CA GLY A 231 -11.03 -17.87 -11.15
C GLY A 231 -9.76 -17.71 -10.31
N THR A 232 -9.26 -16.50 -10.22
CA THR A 232 -8.17 -16.13 -9.29
C THR A 232 -8.78 -15.66 -7.98
N GLU A 233 -8.43 -16.32 -6.89
CA GLU A 233 -8.81 -15.94 -5.52
C GLU A 233 -7.55 -15.52 -4.77
N ILE A 234 -7.60 -14.35 -4.11
CA ILE A 234 -6.49 -13.84 -3.30
C ILE A 234 -7.00 -13.62 -1.89
N ASP A 235 -6.42 -14.31 -0.93
CA ASP A 235 -6.66 -14.11 0.49
C ASP A 235 -5.50 -13.31 1.09
N THR A 236 -5.82 -12.27 1.88
CA THR A 236 -4.82 -11.45 2.56
C THR A 236 -5.12 -11.36 4.05
N TRP A 237 -4.13 -11.65 4.87
CA TRP A 237 -4.11 -11.38 6.30
C TRP A 237 -3.13 -10.26 6.60
N ALA A 238 -3.56 -9.27 7.36
CA ALA A 238 -2.69 -8.18 7.79
C ALA A 238 -2.84 -7.95 9.28
N ALA A 239 -1.73 -7.67 9.96
CA ALA A 239 -1.71 -7.29 11.36
C ALA A 239 -0.65 -6.20 11.59
N ALA A 240 -0.98 -5.18 12.39
CA ALA A 240 -0.04 -4.14 12.79
C ALA A 240 -0.10 -3.89 14.30
N LEU A 241 1.05 -3.61 14.88
CA LEU A 241 1.21 -3.20 16.26
C LEU A 241 1.99 -1.88 16.30
N ALA A 242 1.38 -0.83 16.82
CA ALA A 242 1.99 0.47 16.99
C ALA A 242 2.10 0.83 18.46
N PHE A 243 3.15 1.55 18.82
CA PHE A 243 3.39 2.09 20.16
C PHE A 243 3.51 3.60 20.11
N TYR A 244 2.96 4.25 21.13
CA TYR A 244 2.93 5.70 21.30
C TYR A 244 3.56 6.05 22.65
N PRO A 245 4.90 6.22 22.74
CA PRO A 245 5.57 6.65 23.98
C PRO A 245 5.16 8.07 24.38
N THR A 246 4.80 8.87 23.40
CA THR A 246 4.23 10.21 23.55
C THR A 246 3.06 10.39 22.59
N ARG A 247 2.30 11.47 22.74
CA ARG A 247 1.23 11.82 21.78
C ARG A 247 1.74 12.13 20.37
N ASP A 248 2.99 12.54 20.28
CA ASP A 248 3.59 13.05 19.05
C ASP A 248 4.42 12.03 18.29
N PHE A 249 4.74 10.90 18.91
CA PHE A 249 5.61 9.91 18.33
C PHE A 249 4.97 8.53 18.31
N GLU A 250 5.01 7.89 17.16
CA GLU A 250 4.57 6.53 16.86
C GLU A 250 5.73 5.73 16.29
N PHE A 251 5.82 4.47 16.64
CA PHE A 251 6.59 3.48 15.90
C PHE A 251 5.90 2.13 15.99
N GLY A 252 6.13 1.28 15.00
CA GLY A 252 5.46 0.00 14.96
C GLY A 252 6.02 -0.95 13.95
N ILE A 253 5.38 -2.11 13.91
CA ILE A 253 5.65 -3.19 12.97
C ILE A 253 4.32 -3.66 12.38
N ALA A 254 4.31 -3.97 11.10
CA ALA A 254 3.20 -4.62 10.43
C ALA A 254 3.66 -5.92 9.77
N TYR A 255 2.76 -6.86 9.67
CA TYR A 255 2.92 -8.15 8.99
C TYR A 255 1.77 -8.33 8.00
N GLU A 256 2.07 -8.84 6.84
CA GLU A 256 1.08 -9.17 5.82
C GLU A 256 1.41 -10.53 5.23
N ASP A 257 0.38 -11.32 4.98
CA ASP A 257 0.44 -12.62 4.31
C ASP A 257 -0.59 -12.61 3.19
N VAL A 258 -0.12 -12.80 1.97
CA VAL A 258 -0.95 -12.84 0.76
C VAL A 258 -0.83 -14.21 0.16
N SER A 259 -1.94 -14.92 0.02
CA SER A 259 -2.03 -16.21 -0.65
C SER A 259 -2.91 -16.09 -1.90
N ASN A 260 -2.42 -16.55 -3.02
CA ASN A 260 -3.12 -16.53 -4.30
C ASN A 260 -3.45 -17.97 -4.69
N ASN A 261 -4.73 -18.32 -4.69
CA ASN A 261 -5.25 -19.60 -5.15
C ASN A 261 -5.76 -19.45 -6.59
N SER A 262 -4.86 -19.58 -7.56
CA SER A 262 -5.23 -19.54 -8.97
C SER A 262 -5.45 -20.95 -9.51
N SER A 263 -6.59 -21.18 -10.15
CA SER A 263 -6.84 -22.44 -10.86
C SER A 263 -5.94 -22.65 -12.09
N ALA A 264 -5.20 -21.62 -12.48
CA ALA A 264 -4.45 -21.55 -13.74
C ALA A 264 -2.92 -21.48 -13.54
N PHE A 265 -2.30 -22.38 -12.81
CA PHE A 265 -0.86 -22.69 -12.89
C PHE A 265 0.13 -22.08 -11.89
N ILE A 266 -0.21 -21.09 -11.05
CA ILE A 266 0.78 -20.49 -10.17
C ILE A 266 0.16 -20.19 -8.80
N ASP A 267 0.53 -20.95 -7.77
CA ASP A 267 0.30 -20.56 -6.37
C ASP A 267 1.41 -19.55 -6.02
N LEU A 268 1.03 -18.29 -5.81
CA LEU A 268 1.93 -17.25 -5.33
C LEU A 268 1.53 -16.91 -3.91
N SER A 269 2.44 -17.06 -2.98
CA SER A 269 2.31 -16.48 -1.65
C SER A 269 3.38 -15.44 -1.42
N THR A 270 3.06 -14.41 -0.67
CA THR A 270 4.02 -13.37 -0.32
C THR A 270 3.81 -13.02 1.13
N THR A 271 4.87 -13.07 1.92
CA THR A 271 4.87 -12.55 3.28
C THR A 271 5.65 -11.26 3.35
N GLY A 272 5.10 -10.23 4.00
CA GLY A 272 5.72 -8.94 4.15
C GLY A 272 5.84 -8.53 5.61
N VAL A 273 6.97 -7.91 5.95
CA VAL A 273 7.20 -7.27 7.25
C VAL A 273 7.57 -5.82 7.03
N GLU A 274 6.85 -4.90 7.67
CA GLU A 274 7.09 -3.47 7.62
C GLU A 274 7.42 -2.92 9.00
N GLY A 275 8.49 -2.12 9.10
CA GLY A 275 8.76 -1.24 10.22
C GLY A 275 8.35 0.18 9.86
N PHE A 276 7.67 0.89 10.76
CA PHE A 276 7.25 2.26 10.51
C PHE A 276 7.43 3.16 11.73
N ALA A 277 7.59 4.46 11.47
CA ALA A 277 7.61 5.49 12.50
C ALA A 277 6.98 6.77 11.98
N SER A 278 6.32 7.52 12.87
CA SER A 278 5.83 8.86 12.58
C SER A 278 6.07 9.81 13.74
N TRP A 279 6.32 11.07 13.42
CA TRP A 279 6.60 12.11 14.40
C TRP A 279 5.88 13.41 14.04
N HIS A 280 5.06 13.91 14.96
CA HIS A 280 4.50 15.24 14.90
C HIS A 280 5.54 16.22 15.46
N VAL A 281 6.34 16.81 14.55
CA VAL A 281 7.36 17.84 14.89
C VAL A 281 6.71 19.03 15.55
N THR A 282 5.50 19.36 15.10
CA THR A 282 4.57 20.30 15.73
C THR A 282 3.17 19.69 15.69
N PRO A 283 2.17 20.23 16.41
CA PRO A 283 0.78 19.75 16.29
C PRO A 283 0.26 19.75 14.85
N LYS A 284 0.78 20.62 14.00
CA LYS A 284 0.35 20.79 12.60
C LYS A 284 1.21 20.02 11.58
N VAL A 285 2.42 19.61 11.93
CA VAL A 285 3.35 19.00 10.99
C VAL A 285 3.72 17.59 11.44
N ARG A 286 3.44 16.62 10.57
CA ARG A 286 3.83 15.22 10.75
C ARG A 286 4.87 14.82 9.70
N LEU A 287 5.87 14.07 10.12
CA LEU A 287 6.81 13.35 9.27
C LEU A 287 6.62 11.85 9.53
N ALA A 288 6.69 11.03 8.50
CA ALA A 288 6.65 9.58 8.65
C ALA A 288 7.66 8.90 7.72
N ALA A 289 8.08 7.73 8.14
CA ALA A 289 8.94 6.83 7.36
C ALA A 289 8.50 5.40 7.57
N ARG A 290 8.66 4.57 6.52
CA ARG A 290 8.41 3.12 6.55
C ARG A 290 9.45 2.39 5.74
N TYR A 291 9.74 1.17 6.14
CA TYR A 291 10.57 0.24 5.39
C TYR A 291 9.95 -1.15 5.45
N ARG A 292 9.79 -1.77 4.30
CA ARG A 292 9.15 -3.08 4.15
C ARG A 292 10.09 -4.03 3.43
N VAL A 293 10.08 -5.27 3.84
CA VAL A 293 10.71 -6.41 3.16
C VAL A 293 9.63 -7.43 2.90
N ASP A 294 9.54 -7.89 1.67
CA ASP A 294 8.65 -8.96 1.24
C ASP A 294 9.48 -10.16 0.84
N ASP A 295 9.01 -11.34 1.22
CA ASP A 295 9.53 -12.65 0.82
C ASP A 295 8.46 -13.32 -0.06
N PRO A 296 8.55 -13.16 -1.39
CA PRO A 296 7.61 -13.79 -2.30
C PRO A 296 8.01 -15.23 -2.55
N ASP A 297 7.22 -16.17 -2.04
CA ASP A 297 7.33 -17.58 -2.33
C ASP A 297 6.78 -17.87 -3.74
N TYR A 298 7.64 -17.87 -4.74
CA TYR A 298 7.29 -18.32 -6.09
C TYR A 298 7.29 -19.84 -6.18
N LEU A 299 6.24 -20.50 -5.79
CA LEU A 299 6.02 -21.90 -6.07
C LEU A 299 5.48 -22.07 -7.51
N GLY A 300 6.19 -21.53 -8.48
CA GLY A 300 5.87 -21.70 -9.90
C GLY A 300 6.25 -23.08 -10.38
N ASN A 301 5.39 -24.09 -10.23
CA ASN A 301 5.48 -25.32 -10.96
C ASN A 301 5.08 -25.09 -12.42
N VAL A 302 5.90 -24.37 -13.18
CA VAL A 302 5.77 -24.34 -14.64
C VAL A 302 6.29 -25.68 -15.16
N SER A 303 5.41 -26.67 -15.25
CA SER A 303 5.72 -27.99 -15.78
C SER A 303 5.66 -27.95 -17.29
N ILE A 304 6.66 -27.39 -17.95
CA ILE A 304 6.92 -27.58 -19.39
C ILE A 304 7.84 -28.79 -19.50
N GLY A 305 7.32 -29.99 -19.20
CA GLY A 305 8.05 -31.26 -19.43
C GLY A 305 9.40 -31.41 -18.70
N GLY A 306 9.65 -30.65 -17.62
CA GLY A 306 10.92 -30.60 -16.90
C GLY A 306 10.75 -30.75 -15.38
N SER A 307 11.86 -30.86 -14.66
CA SER A 307 11.93 -30.89 -13.20
C SER A 307 11.53 -29.52 -12.60
N PRO A 308 11.08 -29.49 -11.35
CA PRO A 308 10.60 -28.26 -10.70
C PRO A 308 11.65 -27.14 -10.75
N THR A 309 11.16 -25.95 -11.01
CA THR A 309 11.96 -24.71 -11.02
C THR A 309 12.17 -24.26 -9.58
N VAL A 310 13.40 -23.85 -9.26
CA VAL A 310 13.71 -23.10 -8.06
C VAL A 310 13.59 -21.62 -8.41
N SER A 311 12.76 -20.88 -7.71
CA SER A 311 12.70 -19.43 -7.83
C SER A 311 13.13 -18.82 -6.49
N ASP A 312 13.92 -17.78 -6.55
CA ASP A 312 14.37 -16.97 -5.43
C ASP A 312 14.02 -15.53 -5.76
N ALA A 313 13.39 -14.83 -4.84
CA ALA A 313 13.00 -13.44 -5.06
C ALA A 313 13.03 -12.68 -3.75
N ASP A 314 13.57 -11.47 -3.81
CA ASP A 314 13.60 -10.51 -2.73
C ASP A 314 12.91 -9.22 -3.17
N GLN A 315 12.06 -8.66 -2.31
CA GLN A 315 11.48 -7.35 -2.54
C GLN A 315 11.64 -6.47 -1.32
N SER A 316 12.02 -5.23 -1.53
CA SER A 316 12.07 -4.24 -0.47
C SER A 316 11.46 -2.92 -0.91
N SER A 317 10.88 -2.18 0.02
CA SER A 317 10.36 -0.84 -0.25
C SER A 317 10.68 0.12 0.90
N PHE A 318 10.82 1.38 0.54
CA PHE A 318 11.03 2.49 1.47
C PHE A 318 10.04 3.61 1.14
N GLY A 319 9.46 4.22 2.16
CA GLY A 319 8.54 5.35 2.01
C GLY A 319 8.79 6.43 3.04
N ILE A 320 8.62 7.69 2.63
CA ILE A 320 8.60 8.84 3.52
C ILE A 320 7.38 9.70 3.20
N SER A 321 6.83 10.35 4.21
CA SER A 321 5.77 11.34 3.99
C SER A 321 5.88 12.53 4.93
N ALA A 322 5.26 13.64 4.52
CA ALA A 322 5.09 14.84 5.30
C ALA A 322 3.65 15.32 5.18
N ALA A 323 3.00 15.61 6.30
CA ALA A 323 1.63 16.12 6.33
C ALA A 323 1.56 17.44 7.10
N ILE A 324 0.66 18.33 6.64
CA ILE A 324 0.37 19.62 7.28
C ILE A 324 -1.13 19.70 7.55
N ARG A 325 -1.48 20.11 8.77
CA ARG A 325 -2.85 20.36 9.24
C ARG A 325 -3.16 21.85 9.33
N PHE A 326 -4.37 22.22 8.94
CA PHE A 326 -4.85 23.61 8.91
C PHE A 326 -6.16 23.75 9.71
#